data_d5254ea860bc076efc505e48a209ab26
#
_entry.id   d5254ea860bc076efc505e48a209ab26
#
_cell.length_a   1.000
_cell.length_b   1.000
_cell.length_c   1.000
_cell.angle_alpha   90.00
_cell.angle_beta   90.00
_cell.angle_gamma   90.00
#
_symmetry.space_group_name_H-M   'P 1'
#
loop_
_entity.id
_entity.type
_entity.pdbx_description
1 polymer ?
#
loop_
_entity_poly.entity_id
_entity_poly.type
_entity_poly.pdbx_seq_one_letter_code
_entity_poly.pdbx_strand_id
1 'polypeptide(L)'
;FKVGEDIERSLVLLNQKMQANFDRIPQGVSFPLIKPKSIDDVPILALTLHGGGLDHYALRRITAEVDDAVKQVPLVAETTLIGGERRQLRVLLDPAKLASRQLSAAELVPRLQAANRQLIAGPLNSNNREVLLQTGAFLASTRDAGNVVVGVHGDRPVYLRDVATIVDGPEEPSQYVFFGGGAAGSR
;
A
#
# COMPACT_ATOMS: atom_id res chain seq x y z
N PHE A 1 -18.16 9.67 25.43
CA PHE A 1 -19.51 10.22 25.35
C PHE A 1 -20.49 9.34 26.14
N LYS A 2 -21.59 9.91 26.58
CA LYS A 2 -22.63 9.14 27.29
C LYS A 2 -23.49 8.40 26.26
N VAL A 3 -24.10 7.31 26.69
CA VAL A 3 -25.06 6.57 25.88
C VAL A 3 -26.27 7.46 25.56
N GLY A 4 -26.67 7.52 24.32
CA GLY A 4 -27.78 8.36 23.83
C GLY A 4 -27.38 9.72 23.26
N GLU A 5 -26.07 10.05 23.25
CA GLU A 5 -25.58 11.24 22.54
C GLU A 5 -25.52 10.99 21.01
N ASP A 6 -25.76 12.07 20.26
CA ASP A 6 -25.64 12.05 18.82
C ASP A 6 -24.19 11.81 18.38
N ILE A 7 -23.99 10.82 17.49
CA ILE A 7 -22.64 10.39 17.03
C ILE A 7 -21.97 11.49 16.22
N GLU A 8 -22.69 12.13 15.29
CA GLU A 8 -22.12 13.16 14.41
C GLU A 8 -21.67 14.36 15.22
N ARG A 9 -22.53 14.84 16.12
CA ARG A 9 -22.19 15.94 17.05
C ARG A 9 -21.02 15.60 17.95
N SER A 10 -20.98 14.37 18.42
CA SER A 10 -19.87 13.87 19.27
C SER A 10 -18.55 13.85 18.51
N LEU A 11 -18.54 13.42 17.25
CA LEU A 11 -17.36 13.43 16.37
C LEU A 11 -16.88 14.85 16.09
N VAL A 12 -17.78 15.77 15.81
CA VAL A 12 -17.44 17.18 15.61
C VAL A 12 -16.78 17.76 16.85
N LEU A 13 -17.37 17.55 18.02
CA LEU A 13 -16.81 18.04 19.29
C LEU A 13 -15.44 17.39 19.61
N LEU A 14 -15.28 16.11 19.31
CA LEU A 14 -14.01 15.42 19.50
C LEU A 14 -12.93 16.00 18.59
N ASN A 15 -13.23 16.19 17.30
CA ASN A 15 -12.30 16.79 16.33
C ASN A 15 -11.91 18.23 16.72
N GLN A 16 -12.88 19.04 17.16
CA GLN A 16 -12.60 20.39 17.65
C GLN A 16 -11.68 20.38 18.87
N LYS A 17 -11.92 19.49 19.84
CA LYS A 17 -11.06 19.32 21.01
C LYS A 17 -9.66 18.87 20.67
N MET A 18 -9.52 17.95 19.70
CA MET A 18 -8.24 17.49 19.23
C MET A 18 -7.47 18.62 18.53
N GLN A 19 -8.13 19.36 17.65
CA GLN A 19 -7.52 20.50 16.95
C GLN A 19 -7.10 21.61 17.93
N ALA A 20 -7.94 21.93 18.92
CA ALA A 20 -7.64 22.95 19.93
C ALA A 20 -6.46 22.62 20.86
N ASN A 21 -6.03 21.35 20.90
CA ASN A 21 -4.91 20.90 21.74
C ASN A 21 -3.76 20.32 20.89
N PHE A 22 -3.68 20.73 19.66
CA PHE A 22 -2.69 20.25 18.69
C PHE A 22 -1.25 20.56 19.10
N ASP A 23 -1.06 21.69 19.72
CA ASP A 23 0.18 22.20 20.27
C ASP A 23 0.76 21.32 21.41
N ARG A 24 -0.09 20.46 22.00
CA ARG A 24 0.30 19.54 23.08
C ARG A 24 0.82 18.19 22.58
N ILE A 25 0.77 17.94 21.27
CA ILE A 25 1.27 16.68 20.70
C ILE A 25 2.80 16.76 20.64
N PRO A 26 3.54 15.83 21.28
CA PRO A 26 4.99 15.83 21.25
C PRO A 26 5.53 15.63 19.84
N GLN A 27 6.71 16.20 19.56
CA GLN A 27 7.39 15.96 18.29
C GLN A 27 7.70 14.46 18.10
N GLY A 28 7.46 13.95 16.90
CA GLY A 28 7.66 12.55 16.56
C GLY A 28 6.46 11.64 16.82
N VAL A 29 5.36 12.17 17.37
CA VAL A 29 4.11 11.43 17.50
C VAL A 29 3.21 11.74 16.30
N SER A 30 2.68 10.70 15.66
CA SER A 30 1.71 10.84 14.58
C SER A 30 0.37 11.36 15.09
N PHE A 31 -0.40 11.98 14.20
CA PHE A 31 -1.77 12.38 14.50
C PHE A 31 -2.61 11.22 15.01
N PRO A 32 -3.41 11.42 16.07
CA PRO A 32 -4.36 10.41 16.49
C PRO A 32 -5.42 10.19 15.41
N LEU A 33 -5.61 8.94 15.03
CA LEU A 33 -6.63 8.55 14.06
C LEU A 33 -7.95 8.30 14.80
N ILE A 34 -8.94 9.13 14.52
CA ILE A 34 -10.30 8.97 15.05
C ILE A 34 -11.06 8.09 14.07
N LYS A 35 -11.37 6.85 14.49
CA LYS A 35 -12.24 5.94 13.73
C LYS A 35 -13.55 5.77 14.50
N PRO A 36 -14.65 6.39 14.04
CA PRO A 36 -15.97 6.05 14.58
C PRO A 36 -16.25 4.58 14.25
N LYS A 37 -16.93 3.90 15.14
CA LYS A 37 -17.47 2.56 14.92
C LYS A 37 -18.96 2.59 15.21
N SER A 38 -19.74 2.19 14.22
CA SER A 38 -21.18 2.11 14.26
C SER A 38 -21.64 0.66 14.02
N ILE A 39 -22.89 0.37 14.32
CA ILE A 39 -23.52 -0.88 13.93
C ILE A 39 -23.59 -0.99 12.39
N ASP A 40 -23.57 0.13 11.68
CA ASP A 40 -23.59 0.18 10.23
C ASP A 40 -22.28 -0.29 9.58
N ASP A 41 -21.20 -0.38 10.36
CA ASP A 41 -19.90 -0.91 9.90
C ASP A 41 -19.86 -2.45 9.87
N VAL A 42 -20.93 -3.12 10.29
CA VAL A 42 -21.01 -4.59 10.28
C VAL A 42 -21.17 -5.05 8.82
N PRO A 43 -20.27 -5.95 8.34
CA PRO A 43 -20.40 -6.48 6.99
C PRO A 43 -21.75 -7.18 6.77
N ILE A 44 -22.50 -6.77 5.77
CA ILE A 44 -23.79 -7.37 5.41
C ILE A 44 -23.63 -8.60 4.51
N LEU A 45 -22.51 -8.70 3.81
CA LEU A 45 -22.21 -9.80 2.89
C LEU A 45 -20.73 -10.14 2.96
N ALA A 46 -20.44 -11.42 3.07
CA ALA A 46 -19.10 -11.97 2.95
C ALA A 46 -19.04 -12.94 1.77
N LEU A 47 -18.16 -12.65 0.81
CA LEU A 47 -17.92 -13.52 -0.35
C LEU A 47 -16.57 -14.22 -0.14
N THR A 48 -16.58 -15.55 -0.13
CA THR A 48 -15.37 -16.35 -0.01
C THR A 48 -15.06 -17.00 -1.35
N LEU A 49 -13.94 -16.58 -1.95
CA LEU A 49 -13.42 -17.17 -3.17
C LEU A 49 -12.45 -18.29 -2.81
N HIS A 50 -12.73 -19.48 -3.33
CA HIS A 50 -11.85 -20.66 -3.19
C HIS A 50 -11.81 -21.42 -4.52
N GLY A 51 -10.75 -22.14 -4.79
CA GLY A 51 -10.65 -22.90 -6.02
C GLY A 51 -9.50 -23.89 -5.99
N GLY A 52 -9.75 -25.07 -6.53
CA GLY A 52 -8.70 -26.09 -6.70
C GLY A 52 -7.71 -25.67 -7.78
N GLY A 53 -6.41 -25.71 -7.44
CA GLY A 53 -5.34 -25.44 -8.40
C GLY A 53 -4.93 -23.97 -8.56
N LEU A 54 -5.56 -23.04 -7.86
CA LEU A 54 -5.13 -21.64 -7.78
C LEU A 54 -4.37 -21.40 -6.48
N ASP A 55 -3.23 -20.75 -6.57
CA ASP A 55 -2.49 -20.28 -5.40
C ASP A 55 -3.13 -19.02 -4.79
N HIS A 56 -2.70 -18.65 -3.60
CA HIS A 56 -3.23 -17.48 -2.87
C HIS A 56 -2.98 -16.16 -3.59
N TYR A 57 -1.95 -16.09 -4.40
CA TYR A 57 -1.64 -14.92 -5.22
C TYR A 57 -2.63 -14.76 -6.38
N ALA A 58 -2.91 -15.84 -7.12
CA ALA A 58 -3.88 -15.84 -8.21
C ALA A 58 -5.30 -15.56 -7.71
N LEU A 59 -5.69 -16.21 -6.60
CA LEU A 59 -6.99 -15.97 -5.95
C LEU A 59 -7.15 -14.51 -5.54
N ARG A 60 -6.11 -13.88 -4.97
CA ARG A 60 -6.19 -12.48 -4.59
C ARG A 60 -6.35 -11.55 -5.80
N ARG A 61 -5.70 -11.83 -6.92
CA ARG A 61 -5.88 -11.05 -8.15
C ARG A 61 -7.32 -11.09 -8.65
N ILE A 62 -7.89 -12.29 -8.72
CA ILE A 62 -9.31 -12.46 -9.12
C ILE A 62 -10.22 -11.74 -8.12
N THR A 63 -9.96 -11.89 -6.82
CA THR A 63 -10.76 -11.25 -5.78
C THR A 63 -10.69 -9.73 -5.87
N ALA A 64 -9.55 -9.16 -6.26
CA ALA A 64 -9.42 -7.72 -6.46
C ALA A 64 -10.25 -7.23 -7.64
N GLU A 65 -10.34 -7.98 -8.73
CA GLU A 65 -11.22 -7.65 -9.86
C GLU A 65 -12.70 -7.70 -9.47
N VAL A 66 -13.09 -8.69 -8.65
CA VAL A 66 -14.46 -8.78 -8.09
C VAL A 66 -14.73 -7.61 -7.14
N ASP A 67 -13.76 -7.25 -6.30
CA ASP A 67 -13.86 -6.12 -5.37
C ASP A 67 -14.08 -4.80 -6.11
N ASP A 68 -13.33 -4.57 -7.18
CA ASP A 68 -13.47 -3.38 -8.02
C ASP A 68 -14.85 -3.34 -8.71
N ALA A 69 -15.38 -4.48 -9.13
CA ALA A 69 -16.74 -4.56 -9.70
C ALA A 69 -17.81 -4.29 -8.64
N VAL A 70 -17.64 -4.82 -7.43
CA VAL A 70 -18.58 -4.60 -6.30
C VAL A 70 -18.62 -3.14 -5.89
N LYS A 71 -17.49 -2.44 -5.88
CA LYS A 71 -17.41 -1.00 -5.57
C LYS A 71 -18.21 -0.12 -6.53
N GLN A 72 -18.47 -0.61 -7.75
CA GLN A 72 -19.28 0.12 -8.73
C GLN A 72 -20.80 -0.03 -8.50
N VAL A 73 -21.21 -0.96 -7.63
CA VAL A 73 -22.63 -1.15 -7.31
C VAL A 73 -23.10 0.02 -6.44
N PRO A 74 -24.23 0.68 -6.81
CA PRO A 74 -24.81 1.74 -6.00
C PRO A 74 -25.09 1.28 -4.56
N LEU A 75 -24.86 2.17 -3.60
CA LEU A 75 -25.11 1.95 -2.17
C LEU A 75 -24.10 1.01 -1.47
N VAL A 76 -23.06 0.58 -2.14
CA VAL A 76 -21.92 -0.07 -1.46
C VAL A 76 -21.05 1.00 -0.83
N ALA A 77 -20.97 1.00 0.51
CA ALA A 77 -20.22 2.00 1.25
C ALA A 77 -18.73 1.65 1.36
N GLU A 78 -18.42 0.41 1.71
CA GLU A 78 -17.07 -0.06 1.91
C GLU A 78 -16.95 -1.55 1.55
N THR A 79 -15.80 -1.92 0.99
CA THR A 79 -15.41 -3.31 0.76
C THR A 79 -14.06 -3.57 1.39
N THR A 80 -13.89 -4.72 2.01
CA THR A 80 -12.64 -5.13 2.65
C THR A 80 -12.19 -6.47 2.09
N LEU A 81 -11.00 -6.51 1.51
CA LEU A 81 -10.39 -7.70 0.97
C LEU A 81 -9.46 -8.33 2.00
N ILE A 82 -9.80 -9.54 2.47
CA ILE A 82 -9.07 -10.26 3.52
C ILE A 82 -8.40 -11.49 2.92
N GLY A 83 -7.14 -11.73 3.31
CA GLY A 83 -6.36 -12.88 2.88
C GLY A 83 -5.77 -12.76 1.47
N GLY A 84 -5.20 -13.86 1.03
CA GLY A 84 -4.40 -13.92 -0.20
C GLY A 84 -3.07 -13.14 -0.08
N GLU A 85 -2.25 -13.22 -1.11
CA GLU A 85 -0.91 -12.63 -1.17
C GLU A 85 -0.90 -11.47 -2.18
N ARG A 86 -0.43 -10.29 -1.75
CA ARG A 86 -0.31 -9.14 -2.64
C ARG A 86 0.94 -9.28 -3.50
N ARG A 87 0.88 -8.71 -4.70
CA ARG A 87 2.09 -8.56 -5.52
C ARG A 87 3.05 -7.58 -4.87
N GLN A 88 4.31 -7.96 -4.77
CA GLN A 88 5.39 -7.06 -4.34
C GLN A 88 6.65 -7.24 -5.17
N LEU A 89 7.44 -6.18 -5.27
CA LEU A 89 8.82 -6.23 -5.73
C LEU A 89 9.73 -6.39 -4.51
N ARG A 90 10.32 -7.57 -4.35
CA ARG A 90 11.23 -7.88 -3.25
C ARG A 90 12.66 -7.62 -3.68
N VAL A 91 13.36 -6.78 -2.93
CA VAL A 91 14.76 -6.43 -3.16
C VAL A 91 15.63 -7.20 -2.17
N LEU A 92 16.36 -8.19 -2.65
CA LEU A 92 17.28 -9.01 -1.87
C LEU A 92 18.68 -8.43 -2.05
N LEU A 93 19.17 -7.73 -1.03
CA LEU A 93 20.49 -7.09 -1.03
C LEU A 93 21.60 -8.12 -0.90
N ASP A 94 22.69 -7.93 -1.65
CA ASP A 94 23.92 -8.72 -1.56
C ASP A 94 24.94 -7.94 -0.72
N PRO A 95 25.25 -8.37 0.52
CA PRO A 95 26.15 -7.66 1.40
C PRO A 95 27.58 -7.54 0.84
N ALA A 96 28.07 -8.55 0.11
CA ALA A 96 29.40 -8.53 -0.46
C ALA A 96 29.51 -7.49 -1.58
N LYS A 97 28.48 -7.41 -2.44
CA LYS A 97 28.42 -6.41 -3.51
C LYS A 97 28.23 -5.00 -2.98
N LEU A 98 27.49 -4.82 -1.89
CA LEU A 98 27.37 -3.52 -1.21
C LEU A 98 28.73 -3.07 -0.64
N ALA A 99 29.38 -3.95 0.10
CA ALA A 99 30.69 -3.66 0.70
C ALA A 99 31.75 -3.31 -0.36
N SER A 100 31.81 -4.06 -1.47
CA SER A 100 32.74 -3.80 -2.56
C SER A 100 32.56 -2.43 -3.24
N ARG A 101 31.37 -1.84 -3.12
CA ARG A 101 31.02 -0.52 -3.67
C ARG A 101 30.88 0.56 -2.61
N GLN A 102 31.26 0.26 -1.35
CA GLN A 102 31.20 1.17 -0.22
C GLN A 102 29.79 1.76 0.01
N LEU A 103 28.75 0.94 -0.20
CA LEU A 103 27.36 1.30 0.02
C LEU A 103 26.81 0.59 1.25
N SER A 104 25.99 1.30 2.02
CA SER A 104 25.26 0.71 3.15
C SER A 104 23.79 0.45 2.79
N ALA A 105 23.21 -0.61 3.38
CA ALA A 105 21.79 -0.89 3.18
C ALA A 105 20.87 0.26 3.65
N ALA A 106 21.27 0.99 4.70
CA ALA A 106 20.53 2.11 5.23
C ALA A 106 20.41 3.29 4.25
N GLU A 107 21.41 3.48 3.38
CA GLU A 107 21.40 4.54 2.37
C GLU A 107 20.50 4.20 1.18
N LEU A 108 20.25 2.92 0.92
CA LEU A 108 19.43 2.49 -0.21
C LEU A 108 17.94 2.79 0.01
N VAL A 109 17.46 2.65 1.23
CA VAL A 109 16.03 2.84 1.56
C VAL A 109 15.53 4.23 1.14
N PRO A 110 16.13 5.36 1.55
CA PRO A 110 15.67 6.68 1.15
C PRO A 110 15.80 6.92 -0.36
N ARG A 111 16.80 6.34 -1.02
CA ARG A 111 16.96 6.47 -2.48
C ARG A 111 15.87 5.72 -3.24
N LEU A 112 15.50 4.51 -2.79
CA LEU A 112 14.39 3.76 -3.35
C LEU A 112 13.06 4.46 -3.11
N GLN A 113 12.83 5.02 -1.93
CA GLN A 113 11.65 5.81 -1.62
C GLN A 113 11.55 7.06 -2.50
N ALA A 114 12.67 7.74 -2.74
CA ALA A 114 12.72 8.90 -3.62
C ALA A 114 12.46 8.52 -5.09
N ALA A 115 12.96 7.37 -5.55
CA ALA A 115 12.75 6.87 -6.90
C ALA A 115 11.31 6.37 -7.13
N ASN A 116 10.64 5.91 -6.08
CA ASN A 116 9.26 5.40 -6.15
C ASN A 116 8.24 6.51 -5.82
N ARG A 117 8.34 7.64 -6.52
CA ARG A 117 7.47 8.81 -6.32
C ARG A 117 7.04 9.38 -7.65
N GLN A 118 5.78 9.80 -7.68
CA GLN A 118 5.23 10.63 -8.73
C GLN A 118 4.94 12.00 -8.15
N LEU A 119 5.52 13.03 -8.71
CA LEU A 119 5.38 14.41 -8.26
C LEU A 119 4.66 15.20 -9.34
N ILE A 120 3.67 15.98 -8.92
CA ILE A 120 3.04 16.98 -9.78
C ILE A 120 3.96 18.19 -9.77
N ALA A 121 4.64 18.43 -10.90
CA ALA A 121 5.58 19.54 -11.05
C ALA A 121 4.90 20.90 -11.23
N GLY A 122 3.57 20.90 -11.40
CA GLY A 122 2.76 22.09 -11.60
C GLY A 122 2.19 22.21 -13.01
N PRO A 123 1.31 23.18 -13.24
CA PRO A 123 0.72 23.44 -14.55
C PRO A 123 1.70 24.16 -15.48
N LEU A 124 1.79 23.71 -16.70
CA LEU A 124 2.41 24.45 -17.81
C LEU A 124 1.31 25.04 -18.67
N ASN A 125 1.25 26.38 -18.75
CA ASN A 125 0.32 27.07 -19.62
C ASN A 125 0.95 27.30 -21.00
N SER A 126 0.42 26.63 -22.01
CA SER A 126 0.86 26.78 -23.42
C SER A 126 -0.34 26.80 -24.34
N ASN A 127 -0.40 27.78 -25.25
CA ASN A 127 -1.45 27.92 -26.26
C ASN A 127 -2.88 27.88 -25.71
N ASN A 128 -3.14 28.59 -24.60
CA ASN A 128 -4.43 28.65 -23.91
C ASN A 128 -4.91 27.28 -23.40
N ARG A 129 -3.96 26.37 -23.13
CA ARG A 129 -4.19 25.06 -22.51
C ARG A 129 -3.30 24.93 -21.29
N GLU A 130 -3.89 24.46 -20.21
CA GLU A 130 -3.17 24.06 -19.01
C GLU A 130 -2.81 22.59 -19.12
N VAL A 131 -1.50 22.29 -19.12
CA VAL A 131 -0.96 20.93 -19.13
C VAL A 131 -0.35 20.65 -17.76
N LEU A 132 -0.91 19.70 -17.03
CA LEU A 132 -0.37 19.27 -15.76
C LEU A 132 0.89 18.44 -15.99
N LEU A 133 2.04 18.97 -15.58
CA LEU A 133 3.30 18.26 -15.65
C LEU A 133 3.44 17.31 -14.46
N GLN A 134 3.66 16.04 -14.75
CA GLN A 134 3.99 15.04 -13.76
C GLN A 134 5.43 14.55 -14.01
N THR A 135 6.22 14.46 -12.95
CA THR A 135 7.58 13.94 -12.99
C THR A 135 7.72 12.72 -12.08
N GLY A 136 8.56 11.78 -12.50
CA GLY A 136 8.71 10.50 -11.81
C GLY A 136 7.61 9.50 -12.18
N ALA A 137 7.80 8.28 -11.72
CA ALA A 137 6.86 7.19 -11.86
C ALA A 137 7.01 6.22 -10.69
N PHE A 138 5.97 5.46 -10.42
CA PHE A 138 6.08 4.33 -9.50
C PHE A 138 6.82 3.16 -10.17
N LEU A 139 7.62 2.45 -9.38
CA LEU A 139 8.35 1.28 -9.84
C LEU A 139 7.36 0.12 -10.06
N ALA A 140 7.06 -0.18 -11.30
CA ALA A 140 6.04 -1.17 -11.66
C ALA A 140 6.63 -2.55 -12.01
N SER A 141 7.92 -2.62 -12.32
CA SER A 141 8.59 -3.84 -12.74
C SER A 141 9.96 -4.03 -12.09
N THR A 142 10.47 -5.26 -12.14
CA THR A 142 11.85 -5.58 -11.73
C THR A 142 12.89 -4.78 -12.52
N ARG A 143 12.58 -4.47 -13.78
CA ARG A 143 13.45 -3.66 -14.64
C ARG A 143 13.52 -2.21 -14.15
N ASP A 144 12.37 -1.62 -13.82
CA ASP A 144 12.32 -0.24 -13.32
C ASP A 144 13.09 -0.12 -12.02
N ALA A 145 12.83 -1.03 -11.07
CA ALA A 145 13.55 -1.08 -9.81
C ALA A 145 15.05 -1.31 -10.02
N GLY A 146 15.43 -2.21 -10.93
CA GLY A 146 16.82 -2.52 -11.24
C GLY A 146 17.60 -1.35 -11.81
N ASN A 147 16.93 -0.43 -12.49
CA ASN A 147 17.55 0.76 -13.10
C ASN A 147 17.69 1.96 -12.14
N VAL A 148 17.19 1.84 -10.92
CA VAL A 148 17.37 2.89 -9.91
C VAL A 148 18.86 3.04 -9.58
N VAL A 149 19.38 4.27 -9.66
CA VAL A 149 20.74 4.59 -9.23
C VAL A 149 20.77 4.67 -7.71
N VAL A 150 21.52 3.78 -7.08
CA VAL A 150 21.62 3.66 -5.62
C VAL A 150 22.93 4.22 -5.07
N GLY A 151 23.85 4.61 -5.94
CA GLY A 151 25.13 5.20 -5.53
C GLY A 151 26.00 5.58 -6.69
N VAL A 152 27.21 6.04 -6.37
CA VAL A 152 28.30 6.31 -7.32
C VAL A 152 29.55 5.67 -6.73
N HIS A 153 30.28 4.90 -7.52
CA HIS A 153 31.54 4.31 -7.14
C HIS A 153 32.55 4.48 -8.29
N GLY A 154 33.71 5.09 -8.02
CA GLY A 154 34.73 5.38 -9.05
C GLY A 154 34.17 6.17 -10.24
N ASP A 155 33.44 7.25 -9.99
CA ASP A 155 32.75 8.12 -10.95
C ASP A 155 31.73 7.42 -11.86
N ARG A 156 31.28 6.23 -11.51
CA ARG A 156 30.28 5.47 -12.24
C ARG A 156 29.01 5.27 -11.40
N PRO A 157 27.81 5.42 -11.98
CA PRO A 157 26.59 5.14 -11.28
C PRO A 157 26.49 3.65 -10.96
N VAL A 158 26.07 3.35 -9.72
CA VAL A 158 25.75 2.00 -9.26
C VAL A 158 24.25 1.85 -9.30
N TYR A 159 23.76 0.86 -10.05
CA TYR A 159 22.35 0.54 -10.13
C TYR A 159 21.95 -0.50 -9.08
N LEU A 160 20.66 -0.51 -8.72
CA LEU A 160 20.15 -1.48 -7.75
C LEU A 160 20.41 -2.93 -8.19
N ARG A 161 20.26 -3.24 -9.48
CA ARG A 161 20.57 -4.56 -10.05
C ARG A 161 22.01 -5.02 -9.85
N ASP A 162 22.94 -4.08 -9.63
CA ASP A 162 24.36 -4.39 -9.42
C ASP A 162 24.65 -4.86 -8.00
N VAL A 163 23.77 -4.57 -7.05
CA VAL A 163 23.95 -4.84 -5.61
C VAL A 163 22.82 -5.65 -4.99
N ALA A 164 21.78 -5.96 -5.77
CA ALA A 164 20.62 -6.70 -5.30
C ALA A 164 20.04 -7.62 -6.38
N THR A 165 19.32 -8.64 -5.94
CA THR A 165 18.42 -9.44 -6.77
C THR A 165 17.01 -8.95 -6.55
N ILE A 166 16.27 -8.67 -7.63
CA ILE A 166 14.91 -8.15 -7.56
C ILE A 166 13.96 -9.25 -8.03
N VAL A 167 13.04 -9.63 -7.15
CA VAL A 167 12.04 -10.67 -7.39
C VAL A 167 10.66 -10.03 -7.42
N ASP A 168 9.92 -10.26 -8.51
CA ASP A 168 8.50 -9.93 -8.62
C ASP A 168 7.68 -11.15 -8.24
N GLY A 169 6.86 -11.03 -7.24
CA GLY A 169 6.09 -12.18 -6.75
C GLY A 169 5.16 -11.83 -5.59
N PRO A 170 4.62 -12.85 -4.94
CA PRO A 170 3.75 -12.68 -3.79
C PRO A 170 4.50 -12.12 -2.57
N GLU A 171 3.79 -11.35 -1.77
CA GLU A 171 4.26 -10.96 -0.43
C GLU A 171 4.31 -12.19 0.50
N GLU A 172 5.04 -12.09 1.58
CA GLU A 172 4.95 -13.10 2.63
C GLU A 172 3.56 -13.07 3.27
N PRO A 173 2.88 -14.22 3.38
CA PRO A 173 1.53 -14.27 3.88
C PRO A 173 1.45 -13.77 5.32
N SER A 174 0.67 -12.71 5.52
CA SER A 174 0.40 -12.12 6.83
C SER A 174 -1.01 -12.43 7.36
N GLN A 175 -1.90 -12.84 6.46
CA GLN A 175 -3.27 -13.19 6.75
C GLN A 175 -3.63 -14.48 6.02
N TYR A 176 -4.26 -15.39 6.74
CA TYR A 176 -4.69 -16.68 6.20
C TYR A 176 -6.21 -16.77 6.21
N VAL A 177 -6.79 -17.23 5.10
CA VAL A 177 -8.19 -17.61 4.98
C VAL A 177 -8.25 -19.08 4.64
N PHE A 178 -8.93 -19.86 5.47
CA PHE A 178 -9.12 -21.28 5.25
C PHE A 178 -10.55 -21.55 4.84
N PHE A 179 -10.73 -22.32 3.80
CA PHE A 179 -12.03 -22.87 3.44
C PHE A 179 -12.10 -24.34 3.94
N GLY A 180 -13.12 -24.63 4.73
CA GLY A 180 -13.39 -25.97 5.22
C GLY A 180 -14.83 -26.36 4.87
N GLY A 181 -14.99 -27.45 4.13
CA GLY A 181 -16.29 -28.12 4.01
C GLY A 181 -16.64 -28.77 5.35
N GLY A 182 -17.69 -28.34 6.02
CA GLY A 182 -18.20 -29.04 7.20
C GLY A 182 -18.69 -30.44 6.83
N ALA A 183 -19.18 -31.21 7.83
CA ALA A 183 -19.67 -32.59 7.63
C ALA A 183 -20.76 -32.73 6.54
N ALA A 184 -21.43 -31.63 6.17
CA ALA A 184 -22.40 -31.56 5.08
C ALA A 184 -21.79 -31.31 3.69
N GLY A 185 -20.52 -30.92 3.61
CA GLY A 185 -19.82 -30.57 2.35
C GLY A 185 -19.02 -31.71 1.70
N SER A 186 -19.04 -32.89 2.26
CA SER A 186 -18.38 -34.08 1.72
C SER A 186 -19.31 -34.91 0.84
N ARG A 187 -19.97 -34.29 -0.12
CA ARG A 187 -20.70 -35.00 -1.19
C ARG A 187 -20.17 -34.56 -2.54
#